data_6035597037e108aa2bea873d7bc9f7c9
#
_entry.id   6035597037e108aa2bea873d7bc9f7c9
#
_cell.length_a   1.000
_cell.length_b   1.000
_cell.length_c   1.000
_cell.angle_alpha   90.00
_cell.angle_beta   90.00
_cell.angle_gamma   90.00
#
_symmetry.space_group_name_H-M   'P 1'
#
loop_
_entity.id
_entity.type
_entity.pdbx_description
1 polymer ?
#
loop_
_entity_poly.entity_id
_entity_poly.type
_entity_poly.pdbx_seq_one_letter_code
_entity_poly.pdbx_strand_id
1 'polypeptide(L)'
;MEFKSVNKLLEKSFKDNWERPALSNYQGATLSYADVATRIRQLHMMFEKCGLQKGDKVALCARNQAHWGVCFMAATTYGAVPVPLLHEFKPGNIHYLVNHSEAKVFFVDESIWEGLSETEMPGLSVVVQMNTMKFIYSRNEEMSDYRESLMDDFAKLYPNGFTKDDIDYYEDTAEELALINYT
;
A
#
# COMPACT_ATOMS: atom_id res chain seq x y z
N MET A 1 25.05 -5.43 17.05
CA MET A 1 24.09 -4.29 16.97
C MET A 1 22.72 -4.92 17.18
N GLU A 2 21.97 -4.45 18.16
CA GLU A 2 20.63 -4.98 18.43
C GLU A 2 19.69 -4.54 17.29
N PHE A 3 18.94 -5.47 16.71
CA PHE A 3 17.94 -5.16 15.69
C PHE A 3 16.85 -4.28 16.31
N LYS A 4 16.48 -3.24 15.59
CA LYS A 4 15.34 -2.40 15.94
C LYS A 4 14.31 -2.50 14.83
N SER A 5 13.06 -2.81 15.18
CA SER A 5 11.96 -2.85 14.25
C SER A 5 11.92 -1.58 13.37
N VAL A 6 11.96 -1.74 12.05
CA VAL A 6 11.86 -0.64 11.09
C VAL A 6 10.51 0.04 11.20
N ASN A 7 9.45 -0.75 11.39
CA ASN A 7 8.09 -0.21 11.55
C ASN A 7 7.94 0.62 12.83
N LYS A 8 8.55 0.21 13.94
CA LYS A 8 8.53 1.02 15.17
C LYS A 8 9.40 2.28 15.06
N LEU A 9 10.46 2.26 14.25
CA LEU A 9 11.20 3.49 13.91
C LEU A 9 10.36 4.43 13.03
N LEU A 10 9.64 3.89 12.05
CA LEU A 10 8.69 4.66 11.24
C LEU A 10 7.58 5.25 12.11
N GLU A 11 6.95 4.44 12.96
CA GLU A 11 5.92 4.90 13.91
C GLU A 11 6.40 6.09 14.73
N LYS A 12 7.59 5.96 15.35
CA LYS A 12 8.21 7.04 16.12
C LYS A 12 8.42 8.29 15.26
N SER A 13 8.97 8.12 14.05
CA SER A 13 9.21 9.24 13.13
C SER A 13 7.92 9.98 12.75
N PHE A 14 6.83 9.23 12.50
CA PHE A 14 5.53 9.81 12.20
C PHE A 14 4.96 10.60 13.38
N LYS A 15 5.03 10.03 14.58
CA LYS A 15 4.56 10.69 15.82
C LYS A 15 5.34 11.98 16.13
N ASP A 16 6.67 11.95 15.95
CA ASP A 16 7.55 13.08 16.25
C ASP A 16 7.45 14.22 15.23
N ASN A 17 7.04 13.93 13.98
CA ASN A 17 7.03 14.91 12.88
C ASN A 17 5.64 15.18 12.31
N TRP A 18 4.59 14.90 13.05
CA TRP A 18 3.18 14.84 12.62
C TRP A 18 2.76 15.93 11.63
N GLU A 19 3.06 17.20 11.93
CA GLU A 19 2.68 18.37 11.13
C GLU A 19 3.68 18.71 9.99
N ARG A 20 4.81 18.00 9.92
CA ARG A 20 5.85 18.34 8.95
C ARG A 20 5.54 17.77 7.56
N PRO A 21 6.07 18.39 6.47
CA PRO A 21 6.05 17.79 5.14
C PRO A 21 6.78 16.44 5.13
N ALA A 22 6.18 15.43 4.49
CA ALA A 22 6.72 14.08 4.39
C ALA A 22 7.00 13.66 2.94
N LEU A 23 6.01 13.73 2.07
CA LEU A 23 6.11 13.30 0.68
C LEU A 23 5.55 14.37 -0.25
N SER A 24 6.26 14.65 -1.34
CA SER A 24 5.83 15.66 -2.33
C SER A 24 5.89 15.09 -3.75
N ASN A 25 4.92 15.44 -4.55
CA ASN A 25 5.02 15.28 -6.00
C ASN A 25 5.79 16.47 -6.59
N TYR A 26 6.59 16.21 -7.63
CA TYR A 26 7.25 17.29 -8.35
C TYR A 26 6.21 18.26 -8.92
N GLN A 27 6.32 19.55 -8.58
CA GLN A 27 5.36 20.60 -8.94
C GLN A 27 3.89 20.29 -8.55
N GLY A 28 3.69 19.48 -7.51
CA GLY A 28 2.38 19.03 -7.07
C GLY A 28 2.18 19.12 -5.57
N ALA A 29 1.14 18.45 -5.08
CA ALA A 29 0.78 18.45 -3.67
C ALA A 29 1.87 17.83 -2.79
N THR A 30 2.01 18.39 -1.59
CA THR A 30 2.82 17.86 -0.49
C THR A 30 1.92 17.25 0.56
N LEU A 31 2.23 16.03 1.00
CA LEU A 31 1.58 15.35 2.12
C LEU A 31 2.41 15.56 3.38
N SER A 32 1.76 15.90 4.48
CA SER A 32 2.36 15.87 5.81
C SER A 32 2.54 14.43 6.31
N TYR A 33 3.28 14.25 7.41
CA TYR A 33 3.33 12.95 8.09
C TYR A 33 1.94 12.51 8.56
N ALA A 34 1.10 13.44 9.02
CA ALA A 34 -0.30 13.19 9.37
C ALA A 34 -1.12 12.64 8.18
N ASP A 35 -0.99 13.29 7.00
CA ASP A 35 -1.68 12.84 5.79
C ASP A 35 -1.24 11.43 5.39
N VAL A 36 0.06 11.16 5.43
CA VAL A 36 0.63 9.85 5.08
C VAL A 36 0.15 8.78 6.07
N ALA A 37 0.22 9.05 7.38
CA ALA A 37 -0.23 8.13 8.43
C ALA A 37 -1.73 7.80 8.31
N THR A 38 -2.55 8.82 8.06
CA THR A 38 -3.99 8.65 7.82
C THR A 38 -4.26 7.73 6.62
N ARG A 39 -3.56 7.95 5.50
CA ARG A 39 -3.69 7.12 4.30
C ARG A 39 -3.18 5.70 4.52
N ILE A 40 -2.10 5.52 5.27
CA ILE A 40 -1.60 4.20 5.68
C ILE A 40 -2.70 3.46 6.46
N ARG A 41 -3.34 4.09 7.44
CA ARG A 41 -4.41 3.46 8.22
C ARG A 41 -5.61 3.08 7.35
N GLN A 42 -6.01 3.95 6.41
CA GLN A 42 -7.06 3.64 5.44
C GLN A 42 -6.70 2.42 4.58
N LEU A 43 -5.44 2.33 4.13
CA LEU A 43 -4.95 1.16 3.39
C LEU A 43 -4.90 -0.11 4.24
N HIS A 44 -4.53 -0.02 5.53
CA HIS A 44 -4.60 -1.16 6.45
C HIS A 44 -6.04 -1.67 6.57
N MET A 45 -7.05 -0.80 6.71
CA MET A 45 -8.46 -1.20 6.72
C MET A 45 -8.87 -1.89 5.41
N MET A 46 -8.37 -1.40 4.27
CA MET A 46 -8.57 -2.07 2.98
C MET A 46 -7.92 -3.46 2.97
N PHE A 47 -6.69 -3.60 3.45
CA PHE A 47 -6.00 -4.88 3.53
C PHE A 47 -6.74 -5.88 4.43
N GLU A 48 -7.22 -5.42 5.59
CA GLU A 48 -8.07 -6.21 6.50
C GLU A 48 -9.32 -6.72 5.78
N LYS A 49 -10.00 -5.83 5.03
CA LYS A 49 -11.21 -6.16 4.27
C LYS A 49 -10.96 -7.13 3.12
N CYS A 50 -9.81 -7.02 2.45
CA CYS A 50 -9.36 -7.95 1.42
C CYS A 50 -8.94 -9.31 2.00
N GLY A 51 -8.86 -9.46 3.31
CA GLY A 51 -8.36 -10.67 3.96
C GLY A 51 -6.84 -10.86 3.80
N LEU A 52 -6.09 -9.78 3.54
CA LEU A 52 -4.63 -9.83 3.46
C LEU A 52 -4.06 -10.24 4.81
N GLN A 53 -3.12 -11.18 4.79
CA GLN A 53 -2.46 -11.68 5.99
C GLN A 53 -1.01 -11.17 6.05
N LYS A 54 -0.42 -11.21 7.25
CA LYS A 54 1.02 -11.00 7.42
C LYS A 54 1.82 -11.92 6.51
N GLY A 55 2.84 -11.35 5.84
CA GLY A 55 3.69 -12.06 4.88
C GLY A 55 3.09 -12.22 3.48
N ASP A 56 1.82 -11.85 3.27
CA ASP A 56 1.24 -11.75 1.93
C ASP A 56 1.92 -10.63 1.14
N LYS A 57 1.97 -10.78 -0.18
CA LYS A 57 2.69 -9.87 -1.06
C LYS A 57 1.76 -8.83 -1.66
N VAL A 58 2.28 -7.61 -1.73
CA VAL A 58 1.63 -6.43 -2.30
C VAL A 58 2.51 -5.88 -3.42
N ALA A 59 2.10 -6.07 -4.66
CA ALA A 59 2.83 -5.55 -5.82
C ALA A 59 2.58 -4.06 -6.01
N LEU A 60 3.63 -3.34 -6.44
CA LEU A 60 3.58 -1.90 -6.74
C LEU A 60 4.26 -1.66 -8.10
N CYS A 61 3.53 -1.12 -9.07
CA CYS A 61 4.07 -0.80 -10.40
C CYS A 61 3.54 0.55 -10.87
N ALA A 62 4.29 1.60 -10.63
CA ALA A 62 3.92 2.96 -10.99
C ALA A 62 5.17 3.85 -11.11
N ARG A 63 5.00 5.01 -11.74
CA ARG A 63 6.02 6.06 -11.72
C ARG A 63 6.17 6.64 -10.32
N ASN A 64 7.32 7.27 -10.06
CA ASN A 64 7.60 7.90 -8.77
C ASN A 64 6.57 8.97 -8.44
N GLN A 65 5.87 8.80 -7.34
CA GLN A 65 4.86 9.71 -6.82
C GLN A 65 4.68 9.53 -5.32
N ALA A 66 4.10 10.52 -4.64
CA ALA A 66 3.90 10.45 -3.19
C ALA A 66 3.06 9.23 -2.76
N HIS A 67 2.04 8.87 -3.55
CA HIS A 67 1.21 7.69 -3.27
C HIS A 67 1.99 6.38 -3.35
N TRP A 68 3.04 6.29 -4.18
CA TRP A 68 3.91 5.12 -4.21
C TRP A 68 4.56 4.88 -2.84
N GLY A 69 5.09 5.95 -2.24
CA GLY A 69 5.66 5.87 -0.89
C GLY A 69 4.62 5.50 0.17
N VAL A 70 3.39 6.04 0.06
CA VAL A 70 2.27 5.67 0.95
C VAL A 70 1.95 4.19 0.84
N CYS A 71 1.77 3.65 -0.38
CA CYS A 71 1.44 2.25 -0.60
C CYS A 71 2.55 1.31 -0.11
N PHE A 72 3.81 1.68 -0.37
CA PHE A 72 4.98 0.92 0.11
C PHE A 72 5.01 0.87 1.64
N MET A 73 4.90 2.01 2.30
CA MET A 73 4.89 2.06 3.77
C MET A 73 3.66 1.37 4.36
N ALA A 74 2.49 1.47 3.72
CA ALA A 74 1.30 0.76 4.16
C ALA A 74 1.50 -0.77 4.14
N ALA A 75 2.06 -1.32 3.05
CA ALA A 75 2.37 -2.75 2.98
C ALA A 75 3.36 -3.16 4.09
N THR A 76 4.47 -2.41 4.22
CA THR A 76 5.52 -2.70 5.21
C THR A 76 4.98 -2.63 6.65
N THR A 77 4.27 -1.56 7.00
CA THR A 77 3.78 -1.34 8.37
C THR A 77 2.58 -2.22 8.75
N TYR A 78 1.93 -2.85 7.76
CA TYR A 78 0.92 -3.89 7.96
C TYR A 78 1.54 -5.26 8.28
N GLY A 79 2.82 -5.45 7.96
CA GLY A 79 3.49 -6.75 8.00
C GLY A 79 3.31 -7.56 6.71
N ALA A 80 2.82 -6.93 5.64
CA ALA A 80 2.85 -7.49 4.29
C ALA A 80 4.23 -7.26 3.64
N VAL A 81 4.50 -7.96 2.55
CA VAL A 81 5.77 -7.88 1.82
C VAL A 81 5.57 -7.05 0.54
N PRO A 82 6.08 -5.82 0.47
CA PRO A 82 6.03 -5.05 -0.77
C PRO A 82 6.88 -5.70 -1.86
N VAL A 83 6.37 -5.62 -3.10
CA VAL A 83 7.02 -6.14 -4.31
C VAL A 83 7.08 -5.00 -5.34
N PRO A 84 8.09 -4.12 -5.26
CA PRO A 84 8.29 -3.07 -6.24
C PRO A 84 8.61 -3.64 -7.63
N LEU A 85 7.86 -3.23 -8.63
CA LEU A 85 8.08 -3.57 -10.04
C LEU A 85 8.42 -2.30 -10.83
N LEU A 86 9.37 -2.39 -11.74
CA LEU A 86 9.71 -1.26 -12.59
C LEU A 86 8.55 -0.95 -13.56
N HIS A 87 8.16 0.31 -13.62
CA HIS A 87 7.08 0.78 -14.50
C HIS A 87 7.40 0.65 -16.00
N GLU A 88 8.68 0.41 -16.34
CA GLU A 88 9.17 0.20 -17.70
C GLU A 88 9.11 -1.27 -18.14
N PHE A 89 8.76 -2.19 -17.24
CA PHE A 89 8.61 -3.59 -17.61
C PHE A 89 7.48 -3.78 -18.63
N LYS A 90 7.71 -4.69 -19.58
CA LYS A 90 6.67 -5.08 -20.54
C LYS A 90 5.53 -5.83 -19.84
N PRO A 91 4.29 -5.75 -20.37
CA PRO A 91 3.13 -6.41 -19.76
C PRO A 91 3.37 -7.87 -19.38
N GLY A 92 3.95 -8.69 -20.27
CA GLY A 92 4.22 -10.09 -19.97
C GLY A 92 5.19 -10.30 -18.81
N ASN A 93 6.16 -9.39 -18.59
CA ASN A 93 7.05 -9.45 -17.44
C ASN A 93 6.29 -9.09 -16.17
N ILE A 94 5.42 -8.07 -16.22
CA ILE A 94 4.60 -7.68 -15.05
C ILE A 94 3.69 -8.85 -14.65
N HIS A 95 2.96 -9.46 -15.60
CA HIS A 95 2.13 -10.64 -15.33
C HIS A 95 2.95 -11.76 -14.66
N TYR A 96 4.12 -12.08 -15.24
CA TYR A 96 5.00 -13.11 -14.68
C TYR A 96 5.45 -12.78 -13.25
N LEU A 97 5.91 -11.55 -12.98
CA LEU A 97 6.44 -11.16 -11.67
C LEU A 97 5.36 -11.05 -10.60
N VAL A 98 4.17 -10.57 -10.95
CA VAL A 98 3.00 -10.57 -10.05
C VAL A 98 2.63 -12.00 -9.64
N ASN A 99 2.58 -12.93 -10.61
CA ASN A 99 2.29 -14.33 -10.34
C ASN A 99 3.41 -15.01 -9.55
N HIS A 100 4.67 -14.77 -9.95
CA HIS A 100 5.84 -15.37 -9.29
C HIS A 100 5.98 -14.92 -7.83
N SER A 101 5.65 -13.67 -7.54
CA SER A 101 5.63 -13.16 -6.16
C SER A 101 4.42 -13.64 -5.35
N GLU A 102 3.41 -14.21 -6.00
CA GLU A 102 2.12 -14.57 -5.38
C GLU A 102 1.41 -13.34 -4.77
N ALA A 103 1.54 -12.18 -5.43
CA ALA A 103 0.92 -10.95 -4.94
C ALA A 103 -0.61 -11.08 -4.92
N LYS A 104 -1.22 -10.63 -3.82
CA LYS A 104 -2.68 -10.61 -3.63
C LYS A 104 -3.29 -9.24 -3.92
N VAL A 105 -2.53 -8.19 -3.67
CA VAL A 105 -2.92 -6.79 -3.93
C VAL A 105 -1.93 -6.20 -4.92
N PHE A 106 -2.43 -5.43 -5.87
CA PHE A 106 -1.60 -4.77 -6.86
C PHE A 106 -1.96 -3.28 -6.96
N PHE A 107 -1.03 -2.41 -6.61
CA PHE A 107 -1.11 -0.98 -6.85
C PHE A 107 -0.43 -0.64 -8.17
N VAL A 108 -1.14 0.01 -9.09
CA VAL A 108 -0.63 0.23 -10.45
C VAL A 108 -1.10 1.58 -11.00
N ASP A 109 -0.29 2.20 -11.88
CA ASP A 109 -0.72 3.35 -12.67
C ASP A 109 -1.71 2.91 -13.77
N GLU A 110 -2.73 3.74 -14.05
CA GLU A 110 -3.77 3.47 -15.05
C GLU A 110 -3.16 3.14 -16.42
N SER A 111 -2.20 3.94 -16.88
CA SER A 111 -1.54 3.75 -18.17
C SER A 111 -0.76 2.42 -18.29
N ILE A 112 -0.34 1.84 -17.17
CA ILE A 112 0.28 0.51 -17.13
C ILE A 112 -0.81 -0.55 -17.16
N TRP A 113 -1.87 -0.36 -16.35
CA TRP A 113 -2.99 -1.30 -16.27
C TRP A 113 -3.71 -1.52 -17.60
N GLU A 114 -3.85 -0.48 -18.43
CA GLU A 114 -4.44 -0.59 -19.78
C GLU A 114 -3.75 -1.65 -20.68
N GLY A 115 -2.49 -1.94 -20.42
CA GLY A 115 -1.72 -2.98 -21.13
C GLY A 115 -1.72 -4.35 -20.45
N LEU A 116 -2.39 -4.49 -19.30
CA LEU A 116 -2.43 -5.73 -18.51
C LEU A 116 -3.79 -6.42 -18.59
N SER A 117 -3.81 -7.69 -18.19
CA SER A 117 -5.03 -8.48 -18.09
C SER A 117 -5.09 -9.17 -16.73
N GLU A 118 -6.20 -9.01 -16.02
CA GLU A 118 -6.46 -9.69 -14.75
C GLU A 118 -6.51 -11.20 -14.90
N THR A 119 -6.93 -11.71 -16.08
CA THR A 119 -6.96 -13.15 -16.35
C THR A 119 -5.58 -13.78 -16.38
N GLU A 120 -4.56 -13.00 -16.71
CA GLU A 120 -3.14 -13.41 -16.67
C GLU A 120 -2.54 -13.37 -15.25
N MET A 121 -3.27 -12.82 -14.26
CA MET A 121 -2.85 -12.70 -12.87
C MET A 121 -3.90 -13.30 -11.91
N PRO A 122 -4.17 -14.61 -11.99
CA PRO A 122 -5.29 -15.25 -11.27
C PRO A 122 -5.11 -15.24 -9.73
N GLY A 123 -3.92 -14.93 -9.22
CA GLY A 123 -3.64 -14.81 -7.78
C GLY A 123 -4.17 -13.52 -7.14
N LEU A 124 -4.41 -12.47 -7.95
CA LEU A 124 -4.82 -11.18 -7.42
C LEU A 124 -6.24 -11.21 -6.82
N SER A 125 -6.38 -10.59 -5.67
CA SER A 125 -7.67 -10.34 -5.02
C SER A 125 -8.22 -8.96 -5.39
N VAL A 126 -7.35 -7.96 -5.47
CA VAL A 126 -7.73 -6.59 -5.79
C VAL A 126 -6.60 -5.85 -6.53
N VAL A 127 -7.00 -4.98 -7.46
CA VAL A 127 -6.10 -4.03 -8.14
C VAL A 127 -6.59 -2.62 -7.88
N VAL A 128 -5.67 -1.77 -7.45
CA VAL A 128 -5.94 -0.39 -7.05
C VAL A 128 -5.12 0.56 -7.91
N GLN A 129 -5.78 1.51 -8.53
CA GLN A 129 -5.12 2.61 -9.24
C GLN A 129 -4.38 3.50 -8.23
N MET A 130 -3.06 3.61 -8.36
CA MET A 130 -2.19 4.17 -7.32
C MET A 130 -2.47 5.66 -7.03
N ASN A 131 -2.71 6.47 -8.04
CA ASN A 131 -2.87 7.92 -7.89
C ASN A 131 -4.26 8.34 -7.36
N THR A 132 -5.30 7.57 -7.66
CA THR A 132 -6.69 7.87 -7.27
C THR A 132 -7.19 7.00 -6.13
N MET A 133 -6.46 5.91 -5.82
CA MET A 133 -6.88 4.86 -4.87
C MET A 133 -8.22 4.22 -5.25
N LYS A 134 -8.57 4.26 -6.56
CA LYS A 134 -9.76 3.62 -7.11
C LYS A 134 -9.51 2.12 -7.31
N PHE A 135 -10.44 1.29 -6.89
CA PHE A 135 -10.43 -0.13 -7.26
C PHE A 135 -10.79 -0.27 -8.74
N ILE A 136 -9.90 -0.88 -9.51
CA ILE A 136 -10.09 -1.12 -10.95
C ILE A 136 -10.33 -2.59 -11.26
N TYR A 137 -10.04 -3.47 -10.32
CA TYR A 137 -10.41 -4.87 -10.34
C TYR A 137 -10.60 -5.37 -8.91
N SER A 138 -11.59 -6.21 -8.71
CA SER A 138 -11.80 -6.97 -7.48
C SER A 138 -12.38 -8.33 -7.82
N ARG A 139 -11.82 -9.37 -7.22
CA ARG A 139 -12.36 -10.72 -7.33
C ARG A 139 -13.68 -10.88 -6.58
N ASN A 140 -13.88 -10.11 -5.53
CA ASN A 140 -15.09 -10.07 -4.73
C ASN A 140 -15.89 -8.81 -5.07
N GLU A 141 -17.14 -8.97 -5.50
CA GLU A 141 -18.03 -7.85 -5.84
C GLU A 141 -18.25 -6.89 -4.66
N GLU A 142 -18.24 -7.40 -3.41
CA GLU A 142 -18.34 -6.55 -2.21
C GLU A 142 -17.20 -5.55 -2.07
N MET A 143 -16.05 -5.79 -2.71
CA MET A 143 -14.92 -4.88 -2.68
C MET A 143 -15.02 -3.75 -3.70
N SER A 144 -15.78 -3.90 -4.77
CA SER A 144 -15.89 -2.89 -5.83
C SER A 144 -16.48 -1.57 -5.31
N ASP A 145 -17.40 -1.63 -4.37
CA ASP A 145 -18.05 -0.46 -3.75
C ASP A 145 -17.40 -0.03 -2.43
N TYR A 146 -16.42 -0.81 -1.95
CA TYR A 146 -15.84 -0.62 -0.62
C TYR A 146 -15.12 0.73 -0.45
N ARG A 147 -14.67 1.38 -1.52
CA ARG A 147 -14.00 2.67 -1.40
C ARG A 147 -14.89 3.73 -0.73
N GLU A 148 -16.19 3.76 -1.07
CA GLU A 148 -17.15 4.70 -0.47
C GLU A 148 -17.42 4.32 0.98
N SER A 149 -17.66 3.03 1.25
CA SER A 149 -17.86 2.53 2.61
C SER A 149 -16.60 2.63 3.47
N LEU A 150 -15.39 2.53 2.90
CA LEU A 150 -14.13 2.69 3.63
C LEU A 150 -14.03 4.05 4.33
N MET A 151 -14.39 5.12 3.65
CA MET A 151 -14.31 6.46 4.24
C MET A 151 -15.32 6.64 5.37
N ASP A 152 -16.53 6.08 5.22
CA ASP A 152 -17.55 6.08 6.26
C ASP A 152 -17.13 5.24 7.46
N ASP A 153 -16.55 4.07 7.23
CA ASP A 153 -16.05 3.18 8.28
C ASP A 153 -14.84 3.80 9.00
N PHE A 154 -13.96 4.47 8.26
CA PHE A 154 -12.86 5.23 8.86
C PHE A 154 -13.38 6.37 9.75
N ALA A 155 -14.38 7.13 9.29
CA ALA A 155 -14.98 8.21 10.07
C ALA A 155 -15.70 7.70 11.31
N LYS A 156 -16.35 6.53 11.25
CA LYS A 156 -16.97 5.88 12.43
C LYS A 156 -15.91 5.42 13.45
N LEU A 157 -14.78 4.87 12.96
CA LEU A 157 -13.70 4.40 13.82
C LEU A 157 -12.95 5.55 14.49
N TYR A 158 -12.83 6.68 13.79
CA TYR A 158 -12.13 7.87 14.26
C TYR A 158 -13.04 9.10 14.23
N PRO A 159 -14.08 9.17 15.09
CA PRO A 159 -15.09 10.23 15.05
C PRO A 159 -14.53 11.62 15.39
N ASN A 160 -13.41 11.69 16.08
CA ASN A 160 -12.69 12.92 16.42
C ASN A 160 -11.47 13.18 15.50
N GLY A 161 -11.34 12.43 14.40
CA GLY A 161 -10.18 12.42 13.51
C GLY A 161 -9.10 11.42 13.96
N PHE A 162 -8.28 11.00 13.00
CA PHE A 162 -7.12 10.14 13.26
C PHE A 162 -5.96 10.99 13.75
N THR A 163 -5.31 10.57 14.81
CA THR A 163 -4.24 11.30 15.48
C THR A 163 -2.95 10.48 15.56
N LYS A 164 -1.84 11.11 15.91
CA LYS A 164 -0.57 10.42 16.12
C LYS A 164 -0.64 9.32 17.19
N ASP A 165 -1.55 9.46 18.16
CA ASP A 165 -1.69 8.49 19.26
C ASP A 165 -2.44 7.22 18.81
N ASP A 166 -3.15 7.28 17.68
CA ASP A 166 -3.82 6.14 17.05
C ASP A 166 -2.89 5.28 16.20
N ILE A 167 -1.63 5.69 15.98
CA ILE A 167 -0.66 4.91 15.22
C ILE A 167 -0.18 3.73 16.07
N ASP A 168 -0.39 2.53 15.53
CA ASP A 168 0.16 1.29 16.06
C ASP A 168 0.58 0.39 14.86
N TYR A 169 1.86 0.47 14.50
CA TYR A 169 2.39 -0.33 13.41
C TYR A 169 2.88 -1.68 13.89
N TYR A 170 2.73 -2.68 13.04
CA TYR A 170 3.25 -4.02 13.26
C TYR A 170 4.74 -3.99 13.64
N GLU A 171 5.14 -4.70 14.68
CA GLU A 171 6.53 -4.82 15.09
C GLU A 171 7.21 -5.96 14.32
N ASP A 172 8.05 -5.58 13.34
CA ASP A 172 8.79 -6.51 12.48
C ASP A 172 10.04 -7.05 13.19
N THR A 173 10.50 -8.22 12.77
CA THR A 173 11.72 -8.88 13.26
C THR A 173 12.77 -9.01 12.16
N ALA A 174 14.03 -9.30 12.54
CA ALA A 174 15.16 -9.41 11.61
C ALA A 174 15.06 -10.64 10.68
N GLU A 175 14.28 -11.64 11.04
CA GLU A 175 14.11 -12.89 10.29
C GLU A 175 12.98 -12.81 9.26
N GLU A 176 12.17 -11.74 9.29
CA GLU A 176 11.04 -11.58 8.38
C GLU A 176 11.48 -11.07 7.02
N LEU A 177 10.79 -11.54 5.98
CA LEU A 177 10.98 -11.04 4.62
C LEU A 177 10.46 -9.60 4.53
N ALA A 178 11.37 -8.65 4.32
CA ALA A 178 11.04 -7.24 4.30
C ALA A 178 10.50 -6.76 2.95
N LEU A 179 11.04 -7.26 1.84
CA LEU A 179 10.59 -6.94 0.47
C LEU A 179 11.11 -7.98 -0.53
N ILE A 180 10.47 -8.05 -1.71
CA ILE A 180 10.97 -8.80 -2.87
C ILE A 180 11.29 -7.78 -3.96
N ASN A 181 12.54 -7.76 -4.43
CA ASN A 181 12.98 -6.90 -5.54
C ASN A 181 13.40 -7.74 -6.73
N TYR A 182 12.98 -7.35 -7.93
CA TYR A 182 13.34 -8.00 -9.19
C TYR A 182 14.28 -7.08 -9.99
N THR A 183 15.31 -7.68 -10.56
CA THR A 183 16.35 -7.01 -11.38
C THR A 183 16.37 -7.57 -12.79
#